data_9f68ae5d4a5c0a290811f9b3a03e51ae
#
_entry.id   9f68ae5d4a5c0a290811f9b3a03e51ae
#
_cell.length_a   1.000
_cell.length_b   1.000
_cell.length_c   1.000
_cell.angle_alpha   90.00
_cell.angle_beta   90.00
_cell.angle_gamma   90.00
#
_symmetry.space_group_name_H-M   'P 1'
#
loop_
_entity.id
_entity.type
_entity.pdbx_description
1 polymer ?
#
loop_
_entity_poly.entity_id
_entity_poly.type
_entity_poly.pdbx_seq_one_letter_code
_entity_poly.pdbx_strand_id
1 'polypeptide(L)'
;AKMTAAKVGNAQAHNERQKESYVNQDIVPERTPMNVHFKSPSGDYTATFDDMVASGTISTRGLKSDAEKFGELVFDVNSAYFYNHGGYEFAKQFYKDAYRAAVSIVGGEQYILSAVMHADERNRAMSEKLGEDVYHYHLHVVYIPVVEKDVRWTKRCKDPALVGTVKEQIHQVSMSKKWASQPAIGEDGQPLLTKSGKPVLRKSYSVLQDDFYNAMRAAGYTDLERGERGSSEEHLTVTQFKVEREQQRLEGLTEQTAAKAQEAAALGKKIERYQKQQVAIQKVDEIAAKPVPLSTTKVILERKEYEALKTTAKKYIAQEKREGVLQRALDAAKALINELKAEIASLREDLAYYRSPRFQMKLHKVEKENNDLRDKLRVYNAIIDRYDLGRFFGKNRDMGRTRDEAR
;
A
#
# COMPACT_ATOMS: atom_id res chain seq x y z
N ALA A 1 7.42 -10.21 8.09
CA ALA A 1 8.15 -11.15 7.19
C ALA A 1 9.27 -11.86 7.95
N LYS A 2 9.66 -13.06 7.49
CA LYS A 2 10.80 -13.82 7.98
C LYS A 2 11.91 -13.76 6.95
N MET A 3 13.14 -13.46 7.38
CA MET A 3 14.22 -13.17 6.43
C MET A 3 15.49 -13.95 6.78
N THR A 4 16.14 -14.44 5.72
CA THR A 4 17.53 -14.92 5.76
C THR A 4 18.49 -13.75 5.61
N ALA A 5 19.78 -13.95 5.85
CA ALA A 5 20.81 -12.93 5.62
C ALA A 5 20.81 -12.38 4.18
N ALA A 6 20.51 -13.20 3.18
CA ALA A 6 20.42 -12.76 1.78
C ALA A 6 19.22 -11.83 1.49
N LYS A 7 18.15 -11.93 2.26
CA LYS A 7 16.94 -11.10 2.07
C LYS A 7 17.01 -9.80 2.85
N VAL A 8 17.71 -9.78 3.99
CA VAL A 8 17.72 -8.61 4.88
C VAL A 8 18.42 -7.40 4.25
N GLY A 9 19.45 -7.59 3.42
CA GLY A 9 20.07 -6.50 2.69
C GLY A 9 19.13 -5.80 1.70
N ASN A 10 18.24 -6.56 1.02
CA ASN A 10 17.21 -5.98 0.18
C ASN A 10 16.16 -5.21 0.99
N ALA A 11 15.82 -5.71 2.19
CA ALA A 11 14.92 -5.00 3.10
C ALA A 11 15.58 -3.70 3.59
N GLN A 12 16.87 -3.73 3.97
CA GLN A 12 17.61 -2.54 4.33
C GLN A 12 17.62 -1.51 3.21
N ALA A 13 17.98 -1.91 1.99
CA ALA A 13 18.00 -1.01 0.83
C ALA A 13 16.62 -0.40 0.50
N HIS A 14 15.52 -1.11 0.82
CA HIS A 14 14.16 -0.58 0.69
C HIS A 14 13.83 0.38 1.84
N ASN A 15 14.03 -0.04 3.05
CA ASN A 15 13.63 0.70 4.26
C ASN A 15 14.41 2.01 4.42
N GLU A 16 15.72 1.96 4.07
CA GLU A 16 16.61 3.12 4.16
C GLU A 16 16.66 3.94 2.84
N ARG A 17 15.78 3.62 1.87
CA ARG A 17 15.70 4.32 0.56
C ARG A 17 17.05 4.43 -0.16
N GLN A 18 17.83 3.35 -0.18
CA GLN A 18 19.18 3.29 -0.78
C GLN A 18 19.20 2.90 -2.26
N LYS A 19 18.04 2.65 -2.89
CA LYS A 19 17.96 2.25 -4.29
C LYS A 19 17.79 3.45 -5.19
N GLU A 20 18.44 3.45 -6.35
CA GLU A 20 18.25 4.46 -7.39
C GLU A 20 16.86 4.44 -8.03
N SER A 21 16.22 3.26 -8.05
CA SER A 21 14.87 3.08 -8.58
C SER A 21 14.08 2.04 -7.80
N TYR A 22 12.78 2.22 -7.73
CA TYR A 22 11.85 1.33 -7.05
C TYR A 22 10.82 0.78 -8.03
N VAL A 23 10.45 -0.49 -7.86
CA VAL A 23 9.32 -1.10 -8.59
C VAL A 23 8.01 -0.42 -8.18
N ASN A 24 7.93 0.04 -6.93
CA ASN A 24 6.80 0.83 -6.45
C ASN A 24 6.91 2.26 -6.98
N GLN A 25 6.12 2.58 -8.02
CA GLN A 25 6.05 3.91 -8.64
C GLN A 25 5.30 4.95 -7.78
N ASP A 26 4.73 4.52 -6.65
CA ASP A 26 4.03 5.41 -5.73
C ASP A 26 4.97 6.12 -4.76
N ILE A 27 6.25 5.74 -4.76
CA ILE A 27 7.29 6.43 -3.98
C ILE A 27 7.58 7.78 -4.62
N VAL A 28 7.48 8.83 -3.82
CA VAL A 28 7.76 10.22 -4.17
C VAL A 28 9.09 10.62 -3.54
N PRO A 29 10.21 10.62 -4.30
CA PRO A 29 11.57 10.83 -3.73
C PRO A 29 11.72 12.16 -2.97
N GLU A 30 11.02 13.20 -3.42
CA GLU A 30 11.03 14.53 -2.79
C GLU A 30 10.49 14.51 -1.36
N ARG A 31 9.71 13.47 -1.02
CA ARG A 31 9.14 13.26 0.32
C ARG A 31 9.94 12.30 1.19
N THR A 32 10.96 11.66 0.66
CA THR A 32 11.82 10.76 1.45
C THR A 32 12.35 11.43 2.75
N PRO A 33 12.66 12.74 2.79
CA PRO A 33 13.01 13.43 4.04
C PRO A 33 11.90 13.46 5.10
N MET A 34 10.66 13.14 4.73
CA MET A 34 9.52 13.01 5.67
C MET A 34 9.46 11.64 6.35
N ASN A 35 10.25 10.66 5.90
CA ASN A 35 10.37 9.39 6.58
C ASN A 35 10.98 9.58 7.96
N VAL A 36 10.45 8.87 8.97
CA VAL A 36 10.85 9.06 10.36
C VAL A 36 11.49 7.81 10.93
N HIS A 37 12.74 7.87 11.30
CA HIS A 37 13.40 6.80 12.03
C HIS A 37 13.13 6.95 13.53
N PHE A 38 12.41 5.99 14.10
CA PHE A 38 12.28 5.85 15.55
C PHE A 38 13.50 5.13 16.14
N LYS A 39 14.13 4.28 15.31
CA LYS A 39 15.47 3.74 15.55
C LYS A 39 16.23 3.69 14.24
N SER A 40 17.29 4.47 14.14
CA SER A 40 18.21 4.41 12.99
C SER A 40 19.10 3.18 13.10
N PRO A 41 19.45 2.54 11.97
CA PRO A 41 20.41 1.45 11.98
C PRO A 41 21.80 1.97 12.38
N SER A 42 22.54 1.16 13.13
CA SER A 42 23.95 1.46 13.48
C SER A 42 24.93 1.17 12.34
N GLY A 43 24.44 0.54 11.28
CA GLY A 43 25.22 0.15 10.10
C GLY A 43 24.47 -0.85 9.22
N ASP A 44 25.21 -1.68 8.52
CA ASP A 44 24.63 -2.83 7.78
C ASP A 44 23.97 -3.80 8.76
N TYR A 45 22.75 -4.25 8.45
CA TYR A 45 21.98 -5.13 9.34
C TYR A 45 22.68 -6.45 9.59
N THR A 46 23.37 -7.00 8.59
CA THR A 46 24.11 -8.26 8.74
C THR A 46 25.36 -8.04 9.60
N ALA A 47 26.09 -6.96 9.37
CA ALA A 47 27.26 -6.62 10.21
C ALA A 47 26.87 -6.40 11.67
N THR A 48 25.79 -5.68 11.93
CA THR A 48 25.26 -5.47 13.29
C THR A 48 24.89 -6.81 13.96
N PHE A 49 24.28 -7.73 13.22
CA PHE A 49 23.99 -9.07 13.71
C PHE A 49 25.28 -9.82 14.09
N ASP A 50 26.29 -9.80 13.22
CA ASP A 50 27.57 -10.49 13.46
C ASP A 50 28.30 -9.90 14.67
N ASP A 51 28.26 -8.58 14.87
CA ASP A 51 28.81 -7.91 16.06
C ASP A 51 28.06 -8.32 17.34
N MET A 52 26.74 -8.46 17.30
CA MET A 52 25.96 -8.95 18.45
C MET A 52 26.27 -10.42 18.79
N VAL A 53 26.59 -11.23 17.80
CA VAL A 53 27.07 -12.62 18.02
C VAL A 53 28.46 -12.61 18.60
N ALA A 54 29.37 -11.80 18.07
CA ALA A 54 30.75 -11.71 18.52
C ALA A 54 30.87 -11.20 19.98
N SER A 55 30.01 -10.23 20.34
CA SER A 55 29.93 -9.70 21.71
C SER A 55 29.24 -10.65 22.72
N GLY A 56 28.60 -11.73 22.23
CA GLY A 56 27.81 -12.62 23.09
C GLY A 56 26.44 -12.08 23.48
N THR A 57 26.01 -10.93 22.94
CA THR A 57 24.69 -10.35 23.18
C THR A 57 23.58 -11.29 22.71
N ILE A 58 23.82 -12.01 21.62
CA ILE A 58 22.93 -13.05 21.09
C ILE A 58 23.72 -14.34 20.79
N SER A 59 23.02 -15.47 20.78
CA SER A 59 23.61 -16.77 20.53
C SER A 59 22.97 -17.45 19.33
N THR A 60 23.80 -17.88 18.38
CA THR A 60 23.39 -18.68 17.21
C THR A 60 23.54 -20.18 17.44
N ARG A 61 23.82 -20.63 18.71
CA ARG A 61 24.03 -22.04 19.05
C ARG A 61 22.87 -22.92 18.60
N GLY A 62 23.14 -23.90 17.73
CA GLY A 62 22.14 -24.80 17.16
C GLY A 62 21.26 -24.22 16.06
N LEU A 63 21.62 -23.06 15.55
CA LEU A 63 21.00 -22.49 14.39
C LEU A 63 21.59 -23.11 13.12
N LYS A 64 20.75 -23.41 12.13
CA LYS A 64 21.20 -23.87 10.82
C LYS A 64 21.71 -22.69 10.00
N SER A 65 22.58 -22.96 9.03
CA SER A 65 23.16 -21.93 8.15
C SER A 65 22.11 -21.15 7.34
N ASP A 66 21.06 -21.84 6.90
CA ASP A 66 19.95 -21.32 6.13
C ASP A 66 18.78 -20.79 6.97
N ALA A 67 18.96 -20.72 8.30
CA ALA A 67 17.92 -20.30 9.20
C ALA A 67 17.51 -18.83 8.98
N GLU A 68 16.23 -18.54 9.21
CA GLU A 68 15.70 -17.19 9.24
C GLU A 68 16.17 -16.47 10.51
N LYS A 69 17.20 -15.63 10.34
CA LYS A 69 17.89 -14.92 11.43
C LYS A 69 17.30 -13.54 11.72
N PHE A 70 16.49 -13.02 10.80
CA PHE A 70 15.88 -11.70 10.87
C PHE A 70 14.38 -11.79 10.67
N GLY A 71 13.67 -10.85 11.27
CA GLY A 71 12.27 -10.65 11.05
C GLY A 71 11.97 -9.19 10.70
N GLU A 72 10.88 -8.96 10.04
CA GLU A 72 10.33 -7.64 9.81
C GLU A 72 8.86 -7.64 10.20
N LEU A 73 8.49 -6.70 11.05
CA LEU A 73 7.10 -6.33 11.30
C LEU A 73 6.78 -5.12 10.45
N VAL A 74 5.67 -5.19 9.73
CA VAL A 74 5.10 -4.05 9.02
C VAL A 74 3.77 -3.74 9.69
N PHE A 75 3.68 -2.55 10.25
CA PHE A 75 2.45 -2.01 10.82
C PHE A 75 1.84 -1.08 9.79
N ASP A 76 0.71 -1.49 9.27
CA ASP A 76 -0.01 -0.83 8.21
C ASP A 76 -1.45 -0.59 8.65
N VAL A 77 -1.91 0.66 8.50
CA VAL A 77 -3.27 1.09 8.82
C VAL A 77 -3.80 1.87 7.62
N ASN A 78 -5.10 1.76 7.37
CA ASN A 78 -5.75 2.43 6.25
C ASN A 78 -5.42 3.94 6.21
N SER A 79 -5.01 4.43 5.05
CA SER A 79 -4.67 5.85 4.84
C SER A 79 -5.80 6.81 5.23
N ALA A 80 -7.06 6.38 5.09
CA ALA A 80 -8.22 7.18 5.51
C ALA A 80 -8.25 7.44 7.01
N TYR A 81 -7.76 6.51 7.83
CA TYR A 81 -7.64 6.71 9.27
C TYR A 81 -6.76 7.92 9.59
N PHE A 82 -5.57 7.96 9.01
CA PHE A 82 -4.64 9.09 9.21
C PHE A 82 -5.16 10.39 8.62
N TYR A 83 -5.74 10.33 7.42
CA TYR A 83 -6.33 11.50 6.77
C TYR A 83 -7.40 12.17 7.65
N ASN A 84 -8.27 11.38 8.25
CA ASN A 84 -9.35 11.86 9.10
C ASN A 84 -8.87 12.38 10.46
N HIS A 85 -7.64 12.05 10.89
CA HIS A 85 -7.06 12.44 12.18
C HIS A 85 -5.95 13.49 12.06
N GLY A 86 -5.82 14.17 10.92
CA GLY A 86 -4.84 15.26 10.77
C GLY A 86 -3.55 14.86 10.04
N GLY A 87 -3.54 13.71 9.40
CA GLY A 87 -2.51 13.33 8.42
C GLY A 87 -1.14 13.00 9.05
N TYR A 88 -0.10 13.66 8.56
CA TYR A 88 1.29 13.31 8.86
C TYR A 88 1.67 13.37 10.33
N GLU A 89 1.32 14.44 11.03
CA GLU A 89 1.73 14.61 12.45
C GLU A 89 1.03 13.58 13.35
N PHE A 90 -0.24 13.27 13.07
CA PHE A 90 -0.93 12.21 13.77
C PHE A 90 -0.32 10.83 13.46
N ALA A 91 0.00 10.55 12.20
CA ALA A 91 0.67 9.31 11.79
C ALA A 91 2.02 9.14 12.49
N LYS A 92 2.80 10.21 12.58
CA LYS A 92 4.10 10.21 13.28
C LYS A 92 3.96 9.87 14.76
N GLN A 93 2.97 10.43 15.46
CA GLN A 93 2.70 10.09 16.85
C GLN A 93 2.19 8.66 16.99
N PHE A 94 1.26 8.25 16.13
CA PHE A 94 0.72 6.89 16.10
C PHE A 94 1.84 5.85 15.93
N TYR A 95 2.72 6.03 14.96
CA TYR A 95 3.82 5.09 14.69
C TYR A 95 4.94 5.15 15.72
N LYS A 96 5.08 6.26 16.46
CA LYS A 96 5.94 6.30 17.63
C LYS A 96 5.42 5.38 18.74
N ASP A 97 4.12 5.34 18.96
CA ASP A 97 3.51 4.44 19.94
C ASP A 97 3.47 3.00 19.43
N ALA A 98 3.27 2.80 18.12
CA ALA A 98 3.41 1.50 17.45
C ALA A 98 4.84 0.94 17.59
N TYR A 99 5.86 1.78 17.51
CA TYR A 99 7.25 1.39 17.76
C TYR A 99 7.44 0.90 19.21
N ARG A 100 6.87 1.58 20.19
CA ARG A 100 6.91 1.12 21.60
C ARG A 100 6.23 -0.24 21.78
N ALA A 101 5.09 -0.44 21.11
CA ALA A 101 4.45 -1.75 21.07
C ALA A 101 5.36 -2.81 20.42
N ALA A 102 6.04 -2.48 19.32
CA ALA A 102 6.98 -3.37 18.65
C ALA A 102 8.16 -3.74 19.55
N VAL A 103 8.71 -2.80 20.32
CA VAL A 103 9.77 -3.07 21.31
C VAL A 103 9.32 -4.14 22.32
N SER A 104 8.12 -4.01 22.86
CA SER A 104 7.54 -4.99 23.78
C SER A 104 7.33 -6.36 23.11
N ILE A 105 6.76 -6.38 21.91
CA ILE A 105 6.48 -7.59 21.12
C ILE A 105 7.77 -8.33 20.77
N VAL A 106 8.81 -7.59 20.37
CA VAL A 106 10.14 -8.15 20.03
C VAL A 106 10.87 -8.63 21.29
N GLY A 107 10.59 -8.03 22.44
CA GLY A 107 11.20 -8.41 23.73
C GLY A 107 12.46 -7.60 24.05
N GLY A 108 12.58 -6.40 23.51
CA GLY A 108 13.64 -5.45 23.84
C GLY A 108 14.13 -4.67 22.63
N GLU A 109 14.42 -3.40 22.86
CA GLU A 109 14.89 -2.48 21.82
C GLU A 109 16.26 -2.87 21.24
N GLN A 110 17.11 -3.55 22.06
CA GLN A 110 18.43 -4.03 21.65
C GLN A 110 18.36 -5.03 20.50
N TYR A 111 17.23 -5.73 20.30
CA TYR A 111 17.04 -6.69 19.22
C TYR A 111 16.42 -6.08 17.96
N ILE A 112 16.05 -4.80 17.98
CA ILE A 112 15.58 -4.06 16.81
C ILE A 112 16.78 -3.44 16.09
N LEU A 113 16.93 -3.70 14.81
CA LEU A 113 18.02 -3.17 13.97
C LEU A 113 17.67 -1.80 13.39
N SER A 114 16.43 -1.61 12.96
CA SER A 114 15.89 -0.36 12.43
C SER A 114 14.38 -0.31 12.63
N ALA A 115 13.86 0.89 12.81
CA ALA A 115 12.42 1.16 12.81
C ALA A 115 12.17 2.48 12.08
N VAL A 116 11.55 2.43 10.90
CA VAL A 116 11.29 3.59 10.05
C VAL A 116 9.85 3.66 9.60
N MET A 117 9.22 4.81 9.83
CA MET A 117 7.93 5.15 9.23
C MET A 117 8.18 5.71 7.84
N HIS A 118 7.62 5.08 6.82
CA HIS A 118 7.56 5.64 5.48
C HIS A 118 6.39 6.63 5.37
N ALA A 119 6.68 7.80 4.81
CA ALA A 119 5.73 8.87 4.57
C ALA A 119 5.84 9.41 3.13
N ASP A 120 6.55 8.69 2.28
CA ASP A 120 6.87 9.04 0.90
C ASP A 120 6.12 8.20 -0.14
N GLU A 121 5.16 7.37 0.26
CA GLU A 121 4.36 6.56 -0.65
C GLU A 121 2.98 7.20 -0.87
N ARG A 122 2.67 7.59 -2.11
CA ARG A 122 1.39 8.21 -2.46
C ARG A 122 0.27 7.18 -2.56
N ASN A 123 -0.87 7.46 -1.94
CA ASN A 123 -2.09 6.69 -2.15
C ASN A 123 -2.86 7.30 -3.34
N ARG A 124 -2.61 6.80 -4.56
CA ARG A 124 -3.23 7.33 -5.78
C ARG A 124 -4.74 7.33 -5.75
N ALA A 125 -5.34 6.20 -5.38
CA ALA A 125 -6.79 6.06 -5.39
C ALA A 125 -7.49 7.08 -4.48
N MET A 126 -6.90 7.33 -3.31
CA MET A 126 -7.43 8.31 -2.38
C MET A 126 -7.14 9.74 -2.84
N SER A 127 -5.94 10.00 -3.38
CA SER A 127 -5.55 11.31 -3.93
C SER A 127 -6.46 11.74 -5.07
N GLU A 128 -6.77 10.84 -6.00
CA GLU A 128 -7.67 11.09 -7.11
C GLU A 128 -9.11 11.35 -6.65
N LYS A 129 -9.57 10.59 -5.64
CA LYS A 129 -10.92 10.77 -5.10
C LYS A 129 -11.11 12.12 -4.40
N LEU A 130 -10.08 12.60 -3.71
CA LEU A 130 -10.13 13.82 -2.90
C LEU A 130 -9.63 15.05 -3.65
N GLY A 131 -8.92 14.89 -4.78
CA GLY A 131 -8.35 16.00 -5.56
C GLY A 131 -7.12 16.63 -4.91
N GLU A 132 -6.48 15.95 -3.94
CA GLU A 132 -5.26 16.37 -3.25
C GLU A 132 -4.36 15.18 -2.96
N ASP A 133 -3.07 15.44 -2.70
CA ASP A 133 -2.11 14.39 -2.44
C ASP A 133 -2.32 13.75 -1.06
N VAL A 134 -2.67 12.47 -1.04
CA VAL A 134 -2.78 11.64 0.16
C VAL A 134 -1.67 10.61 0.16
N TYR A 135 -1.03 10.44 1.32
CA TYR A 135 0.10 9.52 1.48
C TYR A 135 -0.27 8.33 2.35
N HIS A 136 0.34 7.21 2.03
CA HIS A 136 0.19 5.96 2.76
C HIS A 136 1.33 5.83 3.78
N TYR A 137 0.97 5.92 5.05
CA TYR A 137 1.93 5.80 6.16
C TYR A 137 1.96 4.38 6.67
N HIS A 138 3.16 3.84 6.85
CA HIS A 138 3.36 2.52 7.45
C HIS A 138 4.73 2.45 8.13
N LEU A 139 4.85 1.56 9.14
CA LEU A 139 6.06 1.41 9.93
C LEU A 139 6.72 0.07 9.64
N HIS A 140 7.98 0.09 9.24
CA HIS A 140 8.85 -1.07 9.13
C HIS A 140 9.70 -1.21 10.39
N VAL A 141 9.69 -2.39 11.01
CA VAL A 141 10.56 -2.72 12.16
C VAL A 141 11.34 -3.99 11.84
N VAL A 142 12.62 -3.85 11.61
CA VAL A 142 13.52 -4.98 11.36
C VAL A 142 14.19 -5.39 12.66
N TYR A 143 14.14 -6.69 12.98
CA TYR A 143 14.58 -7.20 14.27
C TYR A 143 15.21 -8.58 14.18
N ILE A 144 15.92 -8.96 15.26
CA ILE A 144 16.47 -10.30 15.46
C ILE A 144 15.52 -11.07 16.40
N PRO A 145 15.00 -12.27 16.00
CA PRO A 145 14.06 -13.04 16.81
C PRO A 145 14.81 -13.79 17.94
N VAL A 146 14.88 -13.15 19.09
CA VAL A 146 15.59 -13.67 20.25
C VAL A 146 14.62 -14.24 21.28
N VAL A 147 15.00 -15.36 21.88
CA VAL A 147 14.33 -15.97 23.03
C VAL A 147 15.35 -16.31 24.11
N GLU A 148 14.95 -16.14 25.35
CA GLU A 148 15.75 -16.63 26.48
C GLU A 148 15.72 -18.15 26.52
N LYS A 149 16.86 -18.76 26.80
CA LYS A 149 17.00 -20.19 26.89
C LYS A 149 17.97 -20.59 28.00
N ASP A 150 17.46 -21.40 28.90
CA ASP A 150 18.28 -22.10 29.85
C ASP A 150 19.05 -23.26 29.19
N VAL A 151 20.34 -23.21 29.27
CA VAL A 151 21.21 -24.34 28.92
C VAL A 151 21.46 -25.12 30.22
N ARG A 152 21.03 -26.39 30.26
CA ARG A 152 21.13 -27.22 31.44
C ARG A 152 22.32 -28.20 31.33
N TRP A 153 22.89 -28.55 32.49
CA TRP A 153 23.88 -29.59 32.55
C TRP A 153 23.31 -30.92 32.05
N THR A 154 23.98 -31.54 31.12
CA THR A 154 23.56 -32.81 30.51
C THR A 154 24.10 -33.98 31.35
N LYS A 155 23.63 -35.22 31.05
CA LYS A 155 24.12 -36.46 31.65
C LYS A 155 25.64 -36.69 31.46
N ARG A 156 26.32 -35.89 30.62
CA ARG A 156 27.79 -35.93 30.44
C ARG A 156 28.54 -35.10 31.49
N CYS A 157 27.83 -34.41 32.37
CA CYS A 157 28.44 -33.68 33.48
C CYS A 157 29.14 -34.67 34.44
N LYS A 158 30.37 -34.36 34.84
CA LYS A 158 31.14 -35.18 35.80
C LYS A 158 30.53 -35.18 37.19
N ASP A 159 29.82 -34.15 37.54
CA ASP A 159 29.09 -34.04 38.80
C ASP A 159 27.61 -34.38 38.60
N PRO A 160 27.14 -35.53 39.12
CA PRO A 160 25.75 -35.94 38.98
C PRO A 160 24.76 -34.97 39.64
N ALA A 161 25.17 -34.22 40.67
CA ALA A 161 24.30 -33.26 41.39
C ALA A 161 23.95 -32.05 40.53
N LEU A 162 24.75 -31.72 39.52
CA LEU A 162 24.51 -30.64 38.61
C LEU A 162 23.61 -31.02 37.43
N VAL A 163 23.44 -32.29 37.13
CA VAL A 163 22.65 -32.75 35.98
C VAL A 163 21.21 -32.24 36.07
N GLY A 164 20.77 -31.53 35.03
CA GLY A 164 19.45 -30.93 34.96
C GLY A 164 19.34 -29.53 35.56
N THR A 165 20.35 -29.05 36.31
CA THR A 165 20.39 -27.66 36.77
C THR A 165 20.78 -26.72 35.64
N VAL A 166 20.46 -25.41 35.76
CA VAL A 166 20.80 -24.38 34.78
C VAL A 166 22.31 -24.15 34.85
N LYS A 167 22.99 -24.34 33.71
CA LYS A 167 24.40 -24.06 33.52
C LYS A 167 24.65 -22.60 33.15
N GLU A 168 23.86 -22.11 32.21
CA GLU A 168 23.94 -20.78 31.67
C GLU A 168 22.58 -20.37 31.07
N GLN A 169 22.26 -19.07 31.03
CA GLN A 169 21.16 -18.54 30.27
C GLN A 169 21.71 -17.83 29.04
N ILE A 170 21.12 -18.09 27.88
CA ILE A 170 21.55 -17.51 26.63
C ILE A 170 20.37 -16.84 25.90
N HIS A 171 20.66 -15.77 25.20
CA HIS A 171 19.73 -15.09 24.29
C HIS A 171 19.81 -15.75 22.92
N GLN A 172 19.04 -16.84 22.73
CA GLN A 172 19.12 -17.67 21.52
C GLN A 172 18.33 -17.05 20.37
N VAL A 173 18.97 -16.89 19.21
CA VAL A 173 18.26 -16.53 17.97
C VAL A 173 17.42 -17.73 17.52
N SER A 174 16.10 -17.55 17.41
CA SER A 174 15.18 -18.59 16.98
C SER A 174 13.83 -18.05 16.51
N MET A 175 13.64 -17.95 15.21
CA MET A 175 12.37 -17.53 14.60
C MET A 175 11.21 -18.44 15.01
N SER A 176 11.41 -19.76 14.96
CA SER A 176 10.34 -20.73 15.25
C SER A 176 9.89 -20.72 16.71
N LYS A 177 10.80 -20.44 17.65
CA LYS A 177 10.45 -20.35 19.08
C LYS A 177 9.83 -18.99 19.40
N LYS A 178 10.39 -17.90 18.87
CA LYS A 178 9.84 -16.54 19.05
C LYS A 178 8.38 -16.46 18.59
N TRP A 179 8.09 -17.09 17.46
CA TRP A 179 6.78 -17.10 16.85
C TRP A 179 6.11 -18.47 16.89
N ALA A 180 6.23 -19.16 18.02
CA ALA A 180 5.51 -20.40 18.24
C ALA A 180 4.00 -20.12 18.34
N SER A 181 3.20 -21.04 17.78
CA SER A 181 1.75 -21.00 17.99
C SER A 181 1.44 -21.19 19.46
N GLN A 182 0.48 -20.46 19.99
CA GLN A 182 0.07 -20.50 21.39
C GLN A 182 -1.27 -21.23 21.55
N PRO A 183 -1.52 -21.92 22.65
CA PRO A 183 -2.86 -22.47 22.94
C PRO A 183 -3.91 -21.36 22.97
N ALA A 184 -5.05 -21.61 22.37
CA ALA A 184 -6.21 -20.76 22.53
C ALA A 184 -6.78 -20.99 23.93
N ILE A 185 -7.02 -19.91 24.68
CA ILE A 185 -7.55 -19.96 26.04
C ILE A 185 -9.04 -19.64 26.00
N GLY A 186 -9.86 -20.44 26.65
CA GLY A 186 -11.29 -20.21 26.83
C GLY A 186 -11.60 -19.16 27.89
N GLU A 187 -12.86 -18.83 28.06
CA GLU A 187 -13.34 -17.87 29.07
C GLU A 187 -13.06 -18.34 30.50
N ASP A 188 -12.92 -19.64 30.68
CA ASP A 188 -12.55 -20.32 31.96
C ASP A 188 -11.05 -20.28 32.26
N GLY A 189 -10.22 -19.65 31.40
CA GLY A 189 -8.79 -19.58 31.53
C GLY A 189 -8.05 -20.89 31.17
N GLN A 190 -8.76 -21.92 30.69
CA GLN A 190 -8.17 -23.20 30.30
C GLN A 190 -7.94 -23.25 28.79
N PRO A 191 -6.94 -24.04 28.32
CA PRO A 191 -6.75 -24.26 26.91
C PRO A 191 -7.95 -24.92 26.25
N LEU A 192 -8.44 -24.31 25.15
CA LEU A 192 -9.46 -24.92 24.31
C LEU A 192 -8.91 -26.20 23.68
N LEU A 193 -9.70 -27.28 23.75
CA LEU A 193 -9.30 -28.57 23.19
C LEU A 193 -10.12 -28.89 21.94
N THR A 194 -9.46 -29.55 20.98
CA THR A 194 -10.12 -30.16 19.83
C THR A 194 -10.93 -31.39 20.28
N LYS A 195 -11.78 -31.92 19.42
CA LYS A 195 -12.52 -33.17 19.68
C LYS A 195 -11.61 -34.35 20.02
N SER A 196 -10.34 -34.31 19.61
CA SER A 196 -9.31 -35.33 19.93
C SER A 196 -8.49 -35.03 21.20
N GLY A 197 -8.88 -34.05 22.00
CA GLY A 197 -8.20 -33.68 23.26
C GLY A 197 -6.89 -32.90 23.06
N LYS A 198 -6.55 -32.46 21.86
CA LYS A 198 -5.35 -31.64 21.60
C LYS A 198 -5.69 -30.15 21.77
N PRO A 199 -4.74 -29.33 22.27
CA PRO A 199 -4.95 -27.89 22.32
C PRO A 199 -5.24 -27.27 20.95
N VAL A 200 -6.24 -26.42 20.87
CA VAL A 200 -6.45 -25.54 19.70
C VAL A 200 -5.36 -24.50 19.73
N LEU A 201 -4.60 -24.38 18.63
CA LEU A 201 -3.50 -23.44 18.55
C LEU A 201 -3.91 -22.18 17.79
N ARG A 202 -3.60 -21.04 18.38
CA ARG A 202 -3.65 -19.72 17.71
C ARG A 202 -2.35 -19.53 16.95
N LYS A 203 -2.47 -19.16 15.67
CA LYS A 203 -1.30 -18.81 14.84
C LYS A 203 -0.62 -17.56 15.43
N SER A 204 0.71 -17.54 15.43
CA SER A 204 1.51 -16.43 15.96
C SER A 204 1.14 -15.06 15.35
N TYR A 205 0.75 -15.04 14.08
CA TYR A 205 0.28 -13.81 13.42
C TYR A 205 -0.99 -13.24 14.07
N SER A 206 -1.95 -14.08 14.42
CA SER A 206 -3.18 -13.63 15.12
C SER A 206 -2.87 -13.11 16.52
N VAL A 207 -1.90 -13.73 17.21
CA VAL A 207 -1.42 -13.25 18.52
C VAL A 207 -0.76 -11.88 18.37
N LEU A 208 0.14 -11.72 17.40
CA LEU A 208 0.79 -10.44 17.09
C LEU A 208 -0.23 -9.32 16.83
N GLN A 209 -1.27 -9.60 16.05
CA GLN A 209 -2.32 -8.62 15.79
C GLN A 209 -3.09 -8.22 17.06
N ASP A 210 -3.37 -9.19 17.96
CA ASP A 210 -4.02 -8.90 19.24
C ASP A 210 -3.11 -8.08 20.16
N ASP A 211 -1.83 -8.43 20.26
CA ASP A 211 -0.85 -7.71 21.09
C ASP A 211 -0.69 -6.26 20.62
N PHE A 212 -0.56 -6.07 19.31
CA PHE A 212 -0.49 -4.73 18.73
C PHE A 212 -1.77 -3.92 18.96
N TYR A 213 -2.92 -4.50 18.66
CA TYR A 213 -4.23 -3.85 18.85
C TYR A 213 -4.44 -3.42 20.31
N ASN A 214 -4.14 -4.31 21.25
CA ASN A 214 -4.29 -4.03 22.67
C ASN A 214 -3.33 -2.93 23.15
N ALA A 215 -2.09 -2.95 22.67
CA ALA A 215 -1.10 -1.91 22.99
C ALA A 215 -1.54 -0.53 22.46
N MET A 216 -2.03 -0.47 21.23
CA MET A 216 -2.51 0.80 20.66
C MET A 216 -3.77 1.32 21.33
N ARG A 217 -4.69 0.45 21.71
CA ARG A 217 -5.86 0.84 22.51
C ARG A 217 -5.46 1.37 23.88
N ALA A 218 -4.50 0.75 24.55
CA ALA A 218 -3.94 1.23 25.80
C ALA A 218 -3.21 2.57 25.66
N ALA A 219 -2.63 2.86 24.48
CA ALA A 219 -2.04 4.15 24.15
C ALA A 219 -3.06 5.25 23.82
N GLY A 220 -4.37 4.93 23.80
CA GLY A 220 -5.45 5.89 23.61
C GLY A 220 -6.14 5.87 22.25
N TYR A 221 -5.71 5.01 21.31
CA TYR A 221 -6.32 4.87 19.96
C TYR A 221 -7.56 3.97 20.04
N THR A 222 -8.64 4.49 20.62
CA THR A 222 -9.85 3.72 20.95
C THR A 222 -10.75 3.41 19.77
N ASP A 223 -10.60 4.13 18.69
CA ASP A 223 -11.31 4.01 17.41
C ASP A 223 -10.55 3.17 16.38
N LEU A 224 -9.37 2.65 16.75
CA LEU A 224 -8.65 1.70 15.91
C LEU A 224 -9.44 0.40 15.81
N GLU A 225 -9.69 -0.06 14.59
CA GLU A 225 -10.32 -1.34 14.33
C GLU A 225 -9.27 -2.45 14.15
N ARG A 226 -9.53 -3.58 14.79
CA ARG A 226 -8.73 -4.77 14.57
C ARG A 226 -9.20 -5.47 13.30
N GLY A 227 -8.26 -5.87 12.44
CA GLY A 227 -8.58 -6.71 11.28
C GLY A 227 -9.28 -8.01 11.68
N GLU A 228 -10.07 -8.57 10.76
CA GLU A 228 -10.91 -9.75 10.99
C GLU A 228 -10.10 -10.95 11.48
N ARG A 229 -10.60 -11.60 12.55
CA ARG A 229 -9.96 -12.80 13.11
C ARG A 229 -10.25 -14.02 12.24
N GLY A 230 -9.20 -14.72 11.85
CA GLY A 230 -9.33 -15.96 11.08
C GLY A 230 -9.58 -15.75 9.59
N SER A 231 -9.44 -14.52 9.08
CA SER A 231 -9.38 -14.30 7.65
C SER A 231 -8.35 -15.25 7.03
N SER A 232 -8.81 -16.08 6.11
CA SER A 232 -7.96 -16.98 5.30
C SER A 232 -7.58 -16.35 3.98
N GLU A 233 -7.90 -15.06 3.80
CA GLU A 233 -7.47 -14.34 2.60
C GLU A 233 -5.95 -14.37 2.52
N GLU A 234 -5.46 -15.03 1.50
CA GLU A 234 -4.04 -15.02 1.19
C GLU A 234 -3.63 -13.59 0.87
N HIS A 235 -2.53 -13.14 1.46
CA HIS A 235 -1.94 -11.88 1.07
C HIS A 235 -1.61 -11.92 -0.41
N LEU A 236 -2.39 -11.20 -1.20
CA LEU A 236 -2.06 -10.98 -2.60
C LEU A 236 -0.64 -10.42 -2.70
N THR A 237 0.11 -10.87 -3.68
CA THR A 237 1.37 -10.20 -3.99
C THR A 237 1.06 -8.74 -4.34
N VAL A 238 1.99 -7.82 -4.10
CA VAL A 238 1.82 -6.40 -4.44
C VAL A 238 1.34 -6.21 -5.89
N THR A 239 1.83 -7.05 -6.81
CA THR A 239 1.42 -7.04 -8.22
C THR A 239 -0.04 -7.48 -8.40
N GLN A 240 -0.47 -8.54 -7.73
CA GLN A 240 -1.86 -9.02 -7.79
C GLN A 240 -2.82 -7.99 -7.21
N PHE A 241 -2.50 -7.41 -6.06
CA PHE A 241 -3.28 -6.34 -5.44
C PHE A 241 -3.41 -5.13 -6.37
N LYS A 242 -2.32 -4.69 -7.02
CA LYS A 242 -2.35 -3.58 -7.98
C LYS A 242 -3.24 -3.91 -9.18
N VAL A 243 -3.14 -5.11 -9.73
CA VAL A 243 -3.98 -5.55 -10.87
C VAL A 243 -5.47 -5.55 -10.49
N GLU A 244 -5.82 -6.04 -9.31
CA GLU A 244 -7.21 -6.02 -8.84
C GLU A 244 -7.74 -4.59 -8.63
N ARG A 245 -6.92 -3.71 -8.05
CA ARG A 245 -7.28 -2.31 -7.85
C ARG A 245 -7.49 -1.57 -9.16
N GLU A 246 -6.58 -1.76 -10.13
CA GLU A 246 -6.73 -1.14 -11.45
C GLU A 246 -7.93 -1.71 -12.22
N GLN A 247 -8.28 -2.97 -11.99
CA GLN A 247 -9.49 -3.55 -12.55
C GLN A 247 -10.77 -2.94 -11.95
N GLN A 248 -10.84 -2.77 -10.62
CA GLN A 248 -11.95 -2.08 -9.96
C GLN A 248 -12.08 -0.63 -10.43
N ARG A 249 -10.95 0.05 -10.62
CA ARG A 249 -10.91 1.41 -11.17
C ARG A 249 -11.46 1.45 -12.59
N LEU A 250 -11.05 0.50 -13.45
CA LEU A 250 -11.54 0.39 -14.82
C LEU A 250 -13.06 0.17 -14.87
N GLU A 251 -13.60 -0.66 -13.99
CA GLU A 251 -15.04 -0.89 -13.86
C GLU A 251 -15.76 0.41 -13.46
N GLY A 252 -15.28 1.10 -12.41
CA GLY A 252 -15.84 2.38 -11.97
C GLY A 252 -15.82 3.48 -13.04
N LEU A 253 -14.71 3.62 -13.76
CA LEU A 253 -14.60 4.57 -14.88
C LEU A 253 -15.52 4.20 -16.04
N THR A 254 -15.72 2.92 -16.30
CA THR A 254 -16.63 2.45 -17.34
C THR A 254 -18.08 2.81 -17.00
N GLU A 255 -18.49 2.62 -15.74
CA GLU A 255 -19.81 3.00 -15.26
C GLU A 255 -20.02 4.53 -15.31
N GLN A 256 -19.04 5.31 -14.86
CA GLN A 256 -19.09 6.78 -14.94
C GLN A 256 -19.19 7.26 -16.37
N THR A 257 -18.44 6.65 -17.28
CA THR A 257 -18.50 7.01 -18.72
C THR A 257 -19.87 6.71 -19.30
N ALA A 258 -20.48 5.58 -18.93
CA ALA A 258 -21.82 5.20 -19.36
C ALA A 258 -22.88 6.19 -18.81
N ALA A 259 -22.79 6.56 -17.54
CA ALA A 259 -23.70 7.55 -16.93
C ALA A 259 -23.57 8.93 -17.60
N LYS A 260 -22.36 9.40 -17.87
CA LYS A 260 -22.11 10.66 -18.58
C LYS A 260 -22.59 10.62 -20.04
N ALA A 261 -22.47 9.49 -20.70
CA ALA A 261 -23.01 9.31 -22.05
C ALA A 261 -24.55 9.39 -22.08
N GLN A 262 -25.24 8.83 -21.07
CA GLN A 262 -26.69 8.97 -20.93
C GLN A 262 -27.10 10.43 -20.66
N GLU A 263 -26.37 11.14 -19.81
CA GLU A 263 -26.59 12.55 -19.53
C GLU A 263 -26.44 13.41 -20.82
N ALA A 264 -25.34 13.18 -21.55
CA ALA A 264 -25.11 13.86 -22.82
C ALA A 264 -26.21 13.58 -23.86
N ALA A 265 -26.69 12.33 -23.95
CA ALA A 265 -27.80 11.96 -24.84
C ALA A 265 -29.11 12.66 -24.42
N ALA A 266 -29.38 12.77 -23.12
CA ALA A 266 -30.54 13.49 -22.61
C ALA A 266 -30.49 15.02 -22.93
N LEU A 267 -29.30 15.61 -22.80
CA LEU A 267 -29.07 17.01 -23.19
C LEU A 267 -29.27 17.21 -24.69
N GLY A 268 -28.73 16.31 -25.52
CA GLY A 268 -28.94 16.34 -26.97
C GLY A 268 -30.41 16.27 -27.36
N LYS A 269 -31.20 15.39 -26.76
CA LYS A 269 -32.66 15.33 -26.97
C LYS A 269 -33.38 16.60 -26.54
N LYS A 270 -32.94 17.27 -25.49
CA LYS A 270 -33.51 18.58 -25.09
C LYS A 270 -33.19 19.65 -26.12
N ILE A 271 -31.98 19.71 -26.63
CA ILE A 271 -31.57 20.65 -27.69
C ILE A 271 -32.41 20.44 -28.95
N GLU A 272 -32.53 19.19 -29.41
CA GLU A 272 -33.40 18.87 -30.58
C GLU A 272 -34.86 19.30 -30.41
N ARG A 273 -35.40 19.13 -29.18
CA ARG A 273 -36.78 19.64 -28.89
C ARG A 273 -36.87 21.13 -29.01
N TYR A 274 -35.87 21.90 -28.53
CA TYR A 274 -35.84 23.34 -28.67
C TYR A 274 -35.70 23.76 -30.14
N GLN A 275 -34.85 23.10 -30.91
CA GLN A 275 -34.67 23.36 -32.34
C GLN A 275 -35.96 23.08 -33.14
N LYS A 276 -36.68 22.00 -32.85
CA LYS A 276 -37.97 21.69 -33.45
C LYS A 276 -39.05 22.73 -33.10
N GLN A 277 -38.98 23.37 -31.94
CA GLN A 277 -39.90 24.44 -31.53
C GLN A 277 -39.64 25.76 -32.28
N GLN A 278 -38.44 25.97 -32.85
CA GLN A 278 -38.14 27.13 -33.70
C GLN A 278 -38.98 27.18 -35.00
N VAL A 279 -39.43 26.02 -35.50
CA VAL A 279 -40.29 25.94 -36.69
C VAL A 279 -41.65 26.67 -36.49
N ALA A 280 -42.06 26.93 -35.24
CA ALA A 280 -43.29 27.70 -34.96
C ALA A 280 -43.13 29.22 -35.17
N ILE A 281 -41.94 29.71 -35.47
CA ILE A 281 -41.65 31.15 -35.71
C ILE A 281 -42.14 31.60 -37.10
N GLN A 282 -42.42 30.68 -38.04
CA GLN A 282 -42.97 30.97 -39.34
C GLN A 282 -44.28 31.80 -39.29
N LYS A 283 -45.02 31.82 -38.18
CA LYS A 283 -46.17 32.65 -37.97
C LYS A 283 -45.87 34.17 -37.81
N VAL A 284 -44.57 34.51 -37.59
CA VAL A 284 -44.17 35.93 -37.47
C VAL A 284 -44.10 36.56 -38.85
N ASP A 285 -43.78 35.80 -39.89
CA ASP A 285 -43.75 36.31 -41.29
C ASP A 285 -45.14 36.55 -41.85
N GLU A 286 -46.17 36.03 -41.20
CA GLU A 286 -47.56 36.28 -41.58
C GLU A 286 -48.12 37.61 -41.04
N ILE A 287 -47.37 38.33 -40.20
CA ILE A 287 -47.77 39.60 -39.61
C ILE A 287 -47.64 40.71 -40.65
N ALA A 288 -48.77 41.17 -41.15
CA ALA A 288 -48.83 42.21 -42.20
C ALA A 288 -48.69 43.63 -41.59
N ALA A 289 -47.52 44.23 -41.82
CA ALA A 289 -47.30 45.65 -41.47
C ALA A 289 -47.79 46.60 -42.60
N LYS A 290 -48.61 47.54 -42.27
CA LYS A 290 -49.11 48.58 -43.26
C LYS A 290 -48.19 49.80 -43.24
N PRO A 291 -47.69 50.27 -44.37
CA PRO A 291 -46.87 51.47 -44.41
C PRO A 291 -47.70 52.72 -43.98
N VAL A 292 -47.05 53.63 -43.27
CA VAL A 292 -47.64 54.92 -42.92
C VAL A 292 -47.56 55.86 -44.17
N PRO A 293 -48.66 56.45 -44.62
CA PRO A 293 -48.59 57.40 -45.72
C PRO A 293 -47.54 58.50 -45.44
N LEU A 294 -46.71 58.80 -46.41
CA LEU A 294 -45.63 59.81 -46.36
C LEU A 294 -44.45 59.49 -45.40
N SER A 295 -44.28 58.26 -44.96
CA SER A 295 -43.12 57.84 -44.13
C SER A 295 -42.50 56.56 -44.68
N THR A 296 -41.20 56.65 -44.93
CA THR A 296 -40.40 55.46 -45.36
C THR A 296 -39.87 54.64 -44.20
N THR A 297 -40.01 55.14 -42.96
CA THR A 297 -39.42 54.53 -41.77
C THR A 297 -40.43 54.06 -40.74
N LYS A 298 -41.74 54.29 -40.95
CA LYS A 298 -42.79 53.93 -39.99
C LYS A 298 -43.76 52.93 -40.61
N VAL A 299 -44.21 51.97 -39.82
CA VAL A 299 -45.23 50.99 -40.17
C VAL A 299 -46.34 50.99 -39.10
N ILE A 300 -47.56 50.68 -39.50
CA ILE A 300 -48.71 50.48 -38.60
C ILE A 300 -48.94 48.97 -38.46
N LEU A 301 -49.03 48.51 -37.21
CA LEU A 301 -49.43 47.20 -36.83
C LEU A 301 -50.67 47.26 -35.93
N GLU A 302 -51.53 46.26 -36.06
CA GLU A 302 -52.60 46.05 -35.10
C GLU A 302 -52.01 45.80 -33.70
N ARG A 303 -52.61 46.38 -32.66
CA ARG A 303 -52.10 46.24 -31.27
C ARG A 303 -51.96 44.80 -30.86
N LYS A 304 -52.88 43.93 -31.30
CA LYS A 304 -52.83 42.47 -31.02
C LYS A 304 -51.65 41.83 -31.69
N GLU A 305 -51.35 42.20 -32.94
CA GLU A 305 -50.19 41.67 -33.68
C GLU A 305 -48.87 42.15 -33.09
N TYR A 306 -48.78 43.43 -32.67
CA TYR A 306 -47.61 43.95 -31.97
C TYR A 306 -47.32 43.22 -30.63
N GLU A 307 -48.33 42.98 -29.78
CA GLU A 307 -48.17 42.28 -28.53
C GLU A 307 -47.79 40.76 -28.74
N ALA A 308 -48.33 40.15 -29.79
CA ALA A 308 -47.97 38.84 -30.22
C ALA A 308 -46.50 38.78 -30.67
N LEU A 309 -46.05 39.71 -31.51
CA LEU A 309 -44.66 39.83 -31.95
C LEU A 309 -43.71 40.04 -30.78
N LYS A 310 -44.01 40.98 -29.88
CA LYS A 310 -43.23 41.26 -28.67
C LYS A 310 -43.13 40.08 -27.77
N THR A 311 -44.18 39.30 -27.56
CA THR A 311 -44.23 38.11 -26.75
C THR A 311 -43.39 37.00 -27.39
N THR A 312 -43.50 36.84 -28.71
CA THR A 312 -42.71 35.84 -29.46
C THR A 312 -41.22 36.17 -29.44
N ALA A 313 -40.85 37.43 -29.63
CA ALA A 313 -39.46 37.90 -29.54
C ALA A 313 -38.87 37.66 -28.14
N LYS A 314 -39.62 37.93 -27.06
CA LYS A 314 -39.17 37.62 -25.69
C LYS A 314 -38.96 36.14 -25.47
N LYS A 315 -39.86 35.28 -25.99
CA LYS A 315 -39.73 33.83 -25.91
C LYS A 315 -38.50 33.33 -26.69
N TYR A 316 -38.26 33.89 -27.88
CA TYR A 316 -37.12 33.55 -28.72
C TYR A 316 -35.78 33.86 -28.02
N ILE A 317 -35.63 35.08 -27.49
CA ILE A 317 -34.41 35.48 -26.76
C ILE A 317 -34.16 34.57 -25.53
N ALA A 318 -35.24 34.22 -24.81
CA ALA A 318 -35.12 33.32 -23.65
C ALA A 318 -34.75 31.89 -24.07
N GLN A 319 -35.23 31.43 -25.22
CA GLN A 319 -34.93 30.13 -25.80
C GLN A 319 -33.46 30.04 -26.27
N GLU A 320 -33.00 31.07 -27.03
CA GLU A 320 -31.62 31.17 -27.50
C GLU A 320 -30.61 31.13 -26.34
N LYS A 321 -30.86 31.87 -25.26
CA LYS A 321 -30.02 31.81 -24.05
C LYS A 321 -29.99 30.40 -23.42
N ARG A 322 -31.14 29.73 -23.35
CA ARG A 322 -31.22 28.36 -22.80
C ARG A 322 -30.50 27.34 -23.67
N GLU A 323 -30.67 27.47 -24.99
CA GLU A 323 -30.00 26.60 -25.97
C GLU A 323 -28.48 26.74 -25.89
N GLY A 324 -27.96 27.99 -25.81
CA GLY A 324 -26.54 28.24 -25.64
C GLY A 324 -25.96 27.70 -24.31
N VAL A 325 -26.73 27.67 -23.22
CA VAL A 325 -26.34 27.06 -21.96
C VAL A 325 -26.30 25.52 -22.07
N LEU A 326 -27.33 24.94 -22.68
CA LEU A 326 -27.41 23.49 -22.90
C LEU A 326 -26.32 22.97 -23.84
N GLN A 327 -26.03 23.76 -24.91
CA GLN A 327 -24.96 23.40 -25.84
C GLN A 327 -23.59 23.38 -25.15
N ARG A 328 -23.26 24.38 -24.33
CA ARG A 328 -22.00 24.38 -23.54
C ARG A 328 -21.94 23.22 -22.57
N ALA A 329 -23.03 22.87 -21.89
CA ALA A 329 -23.09 21.73 -21.01
C ALA A 329 -22.88 20.39 -21.76
N LEU A 330 -23.46 20.27 -22.96
CA LEU A 330 -23.26 19.10 -23.81
C LEU A 330 -21.81 18.98 -24.28
N ASP A 331 -21.20 20.08 -24.69
CA ASP A 331 -19.81 20.11 -25.16
C ASP A 331 -18.85 19.74 -24.01
N ALA A 332 -19.08 20.28 -22.80
CA ALA A 332 -18.34 19.93 -21.62
C ALA A 332 -18.49 18.41 -21.25
N ALA A 333 -19.71 17.90 -21.33
CA ALA A 333 -19.94 16.47 -21.09
C ALA A 333 -19.24 15.57 -22.11
N LYS A 334 -19.23 15.95 -23.40
CA LYS A 334 -18.52 15.24 -24.45
C LYS A 334 -17.01 15.27 -24.25
N ALA A 335 -16.43 16.42 -23.84
CA ALA A 335 -15.02 16.54 -23.54
C ALA A 335 -14.62 15.58 -22.41
N LEU A 336 -15.36 15.59 -21.30
CA LEU A 336 -15.12 14.68 -20.18
C LEU A 336 -15.24 13.20 -20.58
N ILE A 337 -16.23 12.83 -21.39
CA ILE A 337 -16.37 11.47 -21.92
C ILE A 337 -15.14 11.04 -22.72
N ASN A 338 -14.57 11.96 -23.52
CA ASN A 338 -13.37 11.65 -24.30
C ASN A 338 -12.14 11.47 -23.39
N GLU A 339 -11.97 12.28 -22.35
CA GLU A 339 -10.91 12.10 -21.34
C GLU A 339 -11.03 10.75 -20.64
N LEU A 340 -12.23 10.42 -20.13
CA LEU A 340 -12.48 9.13 -19.48
C LEU A 340 -12.24 7.93 -20.42
N LYS A 341 -12.59 8.04 -21.69
CA LYS A 341 -12.31 6.99 -22.68
C LYS A 341 -10.82 6.82 -22.93
N ALA A 342 -10.05 7.90 -22.97
CA ALA A 342 -8.60 7.84 -23.13
C ALA A 342 -7.94 7.14 -21.91
N GLU A 343 -8.39 7.49 -20.71
CA GLU A 343 -7.92 6.84 -19.47
C GLU A 343 -8.28 5.35 -19.43
N ILE A 344 -9.51 4.98 -19.79
CA ILE A 344 -9.94 3.58 -19.91
C ILE A 344 -9.06 2.81 -20.90
N ALA A 345 -8.70 3.44 -22.03
CA ALA A 345 -7.85 2.81 -23.04
C ALA A 345 -6.45 2.53 -22.50
N SER A 346 -5.84 3.51 -21.81
CA SER A 346 -4.53 3.36 -21.15
C SER A 346 -4.55 2.25 -20.10
N LEU A 347 -5.54 2.25 -19.22
CA LEU A 347 -5.67 1.20 -18.18
C LEU A 347 -5.87 -0.21 -18.77
N ARG A 348 -6.61 -0.32 -19.88
CA ARG A 348 -6.77 -1.61 -20.58
C ARG A 348 -5.48 -2.10 -21.17
N GLU A 349 -4.66 -1.21 -21.71
CA GLU A 349 -3.34 -1.54 -22.25
C GLU A 349 -2.39 -2.02 -21.15
N ASP A 350 -2.33 -1.32 -20.02
CA ASP A 350 -1.54 -1.70 -18.86
C ASP A 350 -1.97 -3.07 -18.29
N LEU A 351 -3.28 -3.29 -18.11
CA LEU A 351 -3.81 -4.58 -17.66
C LEU A 351 -3.53 -5.70 -18.66
N ALA A 352 -3.60 -5.42 -19.96
CA ALA A 352 -3.27 -6.38 -21.00
C ALA A 352 -1.77 -6.75 -20.97
N TYR A 353 -0.89 -5.77 -20.72
CA TYR A 353 0.52 -6.01 -20.52
C TYR A 353 0.79 -6.94 -19.34
N TYR A 354 0.23 -6.65 -18.15
CA TYR A 354 0.40 -7.49 -16.96
C TYR A 354 -0.16 -8.91 -17.12
N ARG A 355 -1.22 -9.09 -17.92
CA ARG A 355 -1.81 -10.40 -18.25
C ARG A 355 -1.13 -11.09 -19.42
N SER A 356 -0.23 -10.42 -20.12
CA SER A 356 0.41 -10.98 -21.32
C SER A 356 1.28 -12.20 -20.99
N PRO A 357 1.32 -13.22 -21.85
CA PRO A 357 2.21 -14.36 -21.68
C PRO A 357 3.68 -13.94 -21.55
N ARG A 358 4.06 -12.84 -22.22
CA ARG A 358 5.42 -12.27 -22.17
C ARG A 358 5.77 -11.78 -20.77
N PHE A 359 4.85 -11.08 -20.10
CA PHE A 359 5.05 -10.62 -18.73
C PHE A 359 5.08 -11.80 -17.76
N GLN A 360 4.12 -12.74 -17.89
CA GLN A 360 4.04 -13.95 -17.06
C GLN A 360 5.29 -14.83 -17.20
N MET A 361 5.81 -15.00 -18.43
CA MET A 361 7.08 -15.71 -18.65
C MET A 361 8.27 -14.95 -18.03
N LYS A 362 8.31 -13.62 -18.12
CA LYS A 362 9.37 -12.81 -17.48
C LYS A 362 9.31 -12.94 -15.97
N LEU A 363 8.12 -12.90 -15.38
CA LEU A 363 7.92 -13.08 -13.95
C LEU A 363 8.37 -14.48 -13.51
N HIS A 364 7.91 -15.51 -14.20
CA HIS A 364 8.29 -16.91 -13.93
C HIS A 364 9.79 -17.16 -14.10
N LYS A 365 10.43 -16.53 -15.11
CA LYS A 365 11.87 -16.61 -15.29
C LYS A 365 12.62 -15.99 -14.13
N VAL A 366 12.22 -14.82 -13.66
CA VAL A 366 12.82 -14.15 -12.49
C VAL A 366 12.60 -14.96 -11.21
N GLU A 367 11.41 -15.54 -11.01
CA GLU A 367 11.14 -16.43 -9.89
C GLU A 367 12.02 -17.69 -9.92
N LYS A 368 12.17 -18.31 -11.09
CA LYS A 368 13.04 -19.48 -11.28
C LYS A 368 14.50 -19.11 -11.00
N GLU A 369 15.01 -18.02 -11.59
CA GLU A 369 16.38 -17.52 -11.33
C GLU A 369 16.62 -17.25 -9.85
N ASN A 370 15.63 -16.66 -9.15
CA ASN A 370 15.67 -16.44 -7.70
C ASN A 370 15.73 -17.75 -6.92
N ASN A 371 14.96 -18.75 -7.33
CA ASN A 371 14.98 -20.06 -6.68
C ASN A 371 16.33 -20.80 -6.93
N ASP A 372 16.82 -20.77 -8.16
CA ASP A 372 18.13 -21.36 -8.52
C ASP A 372 19.27 -20.66 -7.76
N LEU A 373 19.22 -19.34 -7.60
CA LEU A 373 20.19 -18.59 -6.81
C LEU A 373 20.10 -18.94 -5.32
N ARG A 374 18.89 -19.13 -4.79
CA ARG A 374 18.69 -19.58 -3.41
C ARG A 374 19.26 -20.97 -3.18
N ASP A 375 19.06 -21.88 -4.11
CA ASP A 375 19.58 -23.24 -3.99
C ASP A 375 21.12 -23.26 -4.10
N LYS A 376 21.70 -22.48 -5.01
CA LYS A 376 23.16 -22.28 -5.07
C LYS A 376 23.71 -21.71 -3.77
N LEU A 377 23.04 -20.69 -3.22
CA LEU A 377 23.43 -20.08 -1.95
C LEU A 377 23.37 -21.07 -0.79
N ARG A 378 22.34 -21.95 -0.76
CA ARG A 378 22.27 -23.05 0.22
C ARG A 378 23.46 -23.99 0.12
N VAL A 379 23.84 -24.39 -1.11
CA VAL A 379 24.99 -25.26 -1.33
C VAL A 379 26.28 -24.56 -0.91
N TYR A 380 26.49 -23.29 -1.28
CA TYR A 380 27.67 -22.53 -0.88
C TYR A 380 27.76 -22.37 0.65
N ASN A 381 26.67 -22.03 1.31
CA ASN A 381 26.66 -21.91 2.76
C ASN A 381 26.96 -23.27 3.44
N ALA A 382 26.41 -24.36 2.93
CA ALA A 382 26.72 -25.71 3.44
C ALA A 382 28.21 -26.08 3.26
N ILE A 383 28.83 -25.66 2.17
CA ILE A 383 30.28 -25.85 1.93
C ILE A 383 31.09 -24.98 2.89
N ILE A 384 30.75 -23.72 3.04
CA ILE A 384 31.39 -22.75 3.94
C ILE A 384 31.37 -23.31 5.38
N ASP A 385 30.22 -23.78 5.83
CA ASP A 385 30.06 -24.34 7.19
C ASP A 385 30.79 -25.67 7.35
N ARG A 386 30.75 -26.54 6.32
CA ARG A 386 31.40 -27.85 6.37
C ARG A 386 32.92 -27.78 6.50
N TYR A 387 33.51 -26.77 5.84
CA TYR A 387 34.97 -26.60 5.79
C TYR A 387 35.46 -25.43 6.64
N ASP A 388 34.60 -24.81 7.48
CA ASP A 388 34.91 -23.64 8.33
C ASP A 388 35.59 -22.49 7.55
N LEU A 389 35.10 -22.29 6.32
CA LEU A 389 35.62 -21.24 5.42
C LEU A 389 35.17 -19.84 5.76
N GLY A 390 34.20 -19.68 6.67
CA GLY A 390 33.65 -18.38 7.07
C GLY A 390 34.71 -17.37 7.53
N ARG A 391 35.78 -17.87 8.16
CA ARG A 391 36.96 -17.08 8.60
C ARG A 391 37.75 -16.42 7.45
N PHE A 392 37.63 -16.92 6.21
CA PHE A 392 38.33 -16.37 5.04
C PHE A 392 37.52 -15.29 4.33
N PHE A 393 36.19 -15.31 4.41
CA PHE A 393 35.33 -14.34 3.74
C PHE A 393 35.24 -12.98 4.48
N GLY A 394 35.52 -12.93 5.77
CA GLY A 394 35.59 -11.69 6.55
C GLY A 394 36.81 -10.82 6.25
N LYS A 395 37.89 -11.40 5.70
CA LYS A 395 39.13 -10.65 5.39
C LYS A 395 39.17 -10.03 3.98
N ASN A 396 38.30 -10.43 3.05
CA ASN A 396 38.30 -9.93 1.68
C ASN A 396 37.41 -8.70 1.44
N ARG A 397 36.69 -8.19 2.44
CA ARG A 397 35.93 -6.95 2.29
C ARG A 397 36.83 -5.70 2.21
N ASP A 398 38.05 -5.73 2.74
CA ASP A 398 39.00 -4.60 2.67
C ASP A 398 39.78 -4.52 1.35
N MET A 399 39.83 -5.61 0.56
CA MET A 399 40.59 -5.60 -0.71
C MET A 399 39.76 -5.09 -1.91
N GLY A 400 38.45 -5.01 -1.81
CA GLY A 400 37.56 -4.46 -2.87
C GLY A 400 37.51 -2.93 -2.90
N ARG A 401 37.77 -2.26 -1.78
CA ARG A 401 37.72 -0.78 -1.71
C ARG A 401 38.96 -0.07 -2.26
N THR A 402 40.07 -0.74 -2.37
CA THR A 402 41.33 -0.12 -2.88
C THR A 402 41.54 -0.20 -4.39
N ARG A 403 40.63 -0.83 -5.15
CA ARG A 403 40.75 -0.91 -6.61
C ARG A 403 39.91 0.08 -7.42
N ASP A 404 38.87 0.68 -6.82
CA ASP A 404 38.01 1.64 -7.53
C ASP A 404 38.41 3.12 -7.29
N GLU A 405 39.36 3.40 -6.40
CA GLU A 405 39.91 4.76 -6.22
C GLU A 405 41.12 5.08 -7.13
N ALA A 406 41.50 4.15 -8.03
CA ALA A 406 42.64 4.32 -8.96
C ALA A 406 42.23 4.21 -10.43
N ARG A 407 41.00 4.64 -10.81
CA ARG A 407 40.63 4.87 -12.19
C ARG A 407 39.74 6.10 -12.37
#